data_ad92e09b5bd56099ab24a6498ae8299b
#
_entry.id   ad92e09b5bd56099ab24a6498ae8299b
#
_cell.length_a   1.000
_cell.length_b   1.000
_cell.length_c   1.000
_cell.angle_alpha   90.00
_cell.angle_beta   90.00
_cell.angle_gamma   90.00
#
_symmetry.space_group_name_H-M   'P 1'
#
loop_
_entity.id
_entity.type
_entity.pdbx_description
1 polymer ?
#
loop_
_entity_poly.entity_id
_entity_poly.type
_entity_poly.pdbx_seq_one_letter_code
_entity_poly.pdbx_strand_id
1 'polypeptide(L)'
;MKTKIIYVLVSNENDCYLEQALVSIYSLRLYNPDANLLLLVDEETSRTLENGIRKLILNYVSKLVIVDVPFHYSKQQKSRYIKTSLRSQVIGDFLFIDCDTIINEELKDIDNLSCEIAAVPDCHLSIKYSWMKTNIKKWSSVLGWKYSENDFYFNSGVLFVKDTDDTHQFYEYWHSLWRKNVLKGINYDQPSLAKANELMGCKICKLDDIWNCQINANGLPFLS
;
A
#
# COMPACT_ATOMS: atom_id res chain seq x y z
N MET A 1 -13.63 -10.08 11.17
CA MET A 1 -12.89 -9.94 9.90
C MET A 1 -11.72 -10.92 9.91
N LYS A 2 -11.56 -11.74 8.85
CA LYS A 2 -10.48 -12.73 8.71
C LYS A 2 -9.22 -12.10 8.12
N THR A 3 -9.41 -11.20 7.17
CA THR A 3 -8.35 -10.43 6.51
C THR A 3 -7.58 -9.59 7.52
N LYS A 4 -6.25 -9.67 7.52
CA LYS A 4 -5.37 -8.87 8.36
C LYS A 4 -5.26 -7.46 7.82
N ILE A 5 -5.19 -6.47 8.69
CA ILE A 5 -4.90 -5.10 8.31
C ILE A 5 -3.41 -4.85 8.46
N ILE A 6 -2.79 -4.27 7.45
CA ILE A 6 -1.34 -4.02 7.41
C ILE A 6 -1.07 -2.54 7.25
N TYR A 7 -0.23 -2.01 8.12
CA TYR A 7 0.40 -0.70 7.97
C TYR A 7 1.91 -0.83 7.83
N VAL A 8 2.52 0.05 7.07
CA VAL A 8 3.98 0.18 6.94
C VAL A 8 4.38 1.56 7.43
N LEU A 9 5.18 1.62 8.48
CA LEU A 9 5.67 2.88 9.06
C LEU A 9 7.19 2.91 9.02
N VAL A 10 7.75 3.91 8.34
CA VAL A 10 9.16 4.29 8.42
C VAL A 10 9.23 5.75 8.85
N SER A 11 9.59 5.98 10.11
CA SER A 11 9.44 7.28 10.77
C SER A 11 10.51 7.48 11.84
N ASN A 12 10.84 8.73 12.10
CA ASN A 12 11.66 9.12 13.25
C ASN A 12 11.08 10.38 13.93
N GLU A 13 11.81 10.98 14.86
CA GLU A 13 11.36 12.13 15.66
C GLU A 13 11.24 13.44 14.85
N ASN A 14 11.72 13.48 13.60
CA ASN A 14 11.76 14.68 12.77
C ASN A 14 10.71 14.69 11.64
N ASP A 15 9.73 13.79 11.69
CA ASP A 15 8.65 13.72 10.71
C ASP A 15 7.29 13.48 11.41
N CYS A 16 6.19 13.60 10.66
CA CYS A 16 4.83 13.43 11.17
C CYS A 16 4.17 12.08 10.76
N TYR A 17 4.95 11.12 10.25
CA TYR A 17 4.36 9.86 9.76
C TYR A 17 3.79 8.99 10.88
N LEU A 18 4.36 9.07 12.10
CA LEU A 18 3.79 8.38 13.26
C LEU A 18 2.42 8.94 13.63
N GLU A 19 2.28 10.27 13.64
CA GLU A 19 1.03 10.96 13.95
C GLU A 19 -0.04 10.62 12.92
N GLN A 20 0.30 10.59 11.63
CA GLN A 20 -0.60 10.15 10.57
C GLN A 20 -1.02 8.69 10.79
N ALA A 21 -0.08 7.79 11.06
CA ALA A 21 -0.36 6.39 11.36
C ALA A 21 -1.26 6.23 12.60
N LEU A 22 -1.03 7.01 13.66
CA LEU A 22 -1.87 6.98 14.87
C LEU A 22 -3.30 7.42 14.58
N VAL A 23 -3.50 8.49 13.80
CA VAL A 23 -4.85 8.95 13.40
C VAL A 23 -5.55 7.89 12.57
N SER A 24 -4.86 7.30 11.60
CA SER A 24 -5.39 6.25 10.75
C SER A 24 -5.77 5.00 11.56
N ILE A 25 -4.86 4.51 12.40
CA ILE A 25 -5.09 3.32 13.25
C ILE A 25 -6.20 3.58 14.28
N TYR A 26 -6.26 4.78 14.85
CA TYR A 26 -7.32 5.15 15.77
C TYR A 26 -8.70 5.13 15.05
N SER A 27 -8.80 5.70 13.86
CA SER A 27 -10.02 5.64 13.06
C SER A 27 -10.39 4.20 12.69
N LEU A 28 -9.41 3.34 12.37
CA LEU A 28 -9.65 1.92 12.17
C LEU A 28 -10.27 1.27 13.40
N ARG A 29 -9.73 1.54 14.59
CA ARG A 29 -10.21 0.94 15.86
C ARG A 29 -11.61 1.39 16.25
N LEU A 30 -12.07 2.56 15.82
CA LEU A 30 -13.44 3.03 16.07
C LEU A 30 -14.48 2.15 15.36
N TYR A 31 -14.23 1.73 14.13
CA TYR A 31 -15.16 0.96 13.31
C TYR A 31 -14.83 -0.54 13.29
N ASN A 32 -13.59 -0.90 13.53
CA ASN A 32 -13.07 -2.27 13.46
C ASN A 32 -12.23 -2.63 14.70
N PRO A 33 -12.83 -2.63 15.92
CA PRO A 33 -12.09 -2.78 17.18
C PRO A 33 -11.28 -4.08 17.24
N ASP A 34 -11.80 -5.17 16.68
CA ASP A 34 -11.22 -6.51 16.72
C ASP A 34 -10.35 -6.84 15.50
N ALA A 35 -10.05 -5.86 14.64
CA ALA A 35 -9.23 -6.09 13.47
C ALA A 35 -7.82 -6.58 13.85
N ASN A 36 -7.35 -7.65 13.20
CA ASN A 36 -5.98 -8.14 13.39
C ASN A 36 -5.01 -7.22 12.63
N LEU A 37 -4.43 -6.24 13.34
CA LEU A 37 -3.60 -5.21 12.77
C LEU A 37 -2.11 -5.51 12.99
N LEU A 38 -1.35 -5.60 11.89
CA LEU A 38 0.10 -5.71 11.91
C LEU A 38 0.73 -4.38 11.48
N LEU A 39 1.70 -3.91 12.25
CA LEU A 39 2.54 -2.75 11.92
C LEU A 39 3.92 -3.26 11.50
N LEU A 40 4.30 -3.01 10.25
CA LEU A 40 5.62 -3.33 9.74
C LEU A 40 6.50 -2.09 9.76
N VAL A 41 7.70 -2.22 10.30
CA VAL A 41 8.67 -1.12 10.48
C VAL A 41 10.07 -1.58 10.11
N ASP A 42 10.98 -0.64 9.83
CA ASP A 42 12.41 -0.94 9.81
C ASP A 42 13.00 -0.88 11.23
N GLU A 43 14.23 -1.37 11.38
CA GLU A 43 14.94 -1.42 12.66
C GLU A 43 15.09 -0.05 13.32
N GLU A 44 15.38 1.00 12.54
CA GLU A 44 15.53 2.37 13.03
C GLU A 44 14.22 2.89 13.62
N THR A 45 13.12 2.73 12.90
CA THR A 45 11.77 3.08 13.40
C THR A 45 11.42 2.29 14.66
N SER A 46 11.68 0.98 14.68
CA SER A 46 11.39 0.12 15.85
C SER A 46 12.03 0.66 17.12
N ARG A 47 13.30 1.05 17.08
CA ARG A 47 14.00 1.63 18.24
C ARG A 47 13.34 2.91 18.76
N THR A 48 12.77 3.73 17.87
CA THR A 48 12.06 4.96 18.29
C THR A 48 10.73 4.67 18.98
N LEU A 49 10.18 3.46 18.80
CA LEU A 49 8.91 3.04 19.43
C LEU A 49 9.09 2.38 20.81
N GLU A 50 10.32 2.18 21.29
CA GLU A 50 10.58 1.52 22.58
C GLU A 50 10.18 2.38 23.77
N ASN A 51 10.30 3.69 23.64
CA ASN A 51 10.12 4.63 24.75
C ASN A 51 9.30 5.87 24.35
N GLY A 52 8.89 6.64 25.37
CA GLY A 52 8.21 7.93 25.19
C GLY A 52 6.80 7.80 24.57
N ILE A 53 6.33 8.93 24.04
CA ILE A 53 5.00 9.04 23.44
C ILE A 53 4.84 8.17 22.17
N ARG A 54 5.92 7.95 21.46
CA ARG A 54 5.93 7.15 20.23
C ARG A 54 5.54 5.69 20.47
N LYS A 55 5.81 5.16 21.68
CA LYS A 55 5.41 3.81 22.11
C LYS A 55 3.89 3.61 22.14
N LEU A 56 3.09 4.67 22.25
CA LEU A 56 1.63 4.57 22.31
C LEU A 56 1.01 3.84 21.13
N ILE A 57 1.62 3.89 19.94
CA ILE A 57 1.10 3.18 18.76
C ILE A 57 1.00 1.68 19.01
N LEU A 58 1.89 1.12 19.84
CA LEU A 58 1.93 -0.31 20.14
C LEU A 58 0.69 -0.80 20.90
N ASN A 59 -0.05 0.10 21.56
CA ASN A 59 -1.29 -0.24 22.26
C ASN A 59 -2.45 -0.53 21.30
N TYR A 60 -2.32 -0.12 20.04
CA TYR A 60 -3.37 -0.24 19.03
C TYR A 60 -3.10 -1.32 18.00
N VAL A 61 -1.89 -1.91 17.98
CA VAL A 61 -1.51 -2.95 17.03
C VAL A 61 -1.55 -4.34 17.65
N SER A 62 -1.92 -5.35 16.88
CA SER A 62 -1.92 -6.73 17.33
C SER A 62 -0.51 -7.33 17.31
N LYS A 63 0.34 -6.86 16.39
CA LYS A 63 1.72 -7.32 16.25
C LYS A 63 2.59 -6.26 15.57
N LEU A 64 3.79 -6.06 16.12
CA LEU A 64 4.88 -5.33 15.47
C LEU A 64 5.76 -6.33 14.71
N VAL A 65 6.10 -6.02 13.46
CA VAL A 65 7.00 -6.82 12.62
C VAL A 65 8.16 -5.94 12.18
N ILE A 66 9.37 -6.31 12.55
CA ILE A 66 10.59 -5.60 12.12
C ILE A 66 11.09 -6.25 10.85
N VAL A 67 11.26 -5.45 9.79
CA VAL A 67 11.71 -5.89 8.48
C VAL A 67 13.13 -5.42 8.26
N ASP A 68 14.01 -6.35 7.86
CA ASP A 68 15.38 -6.00 7.46
C ASP A 68 15.36 -5.27 6.11
N VAL A 69 15.85 -4.03 6.14
CA VAL A 69 15.85 -3.14 4.97
C VAL A 69 17.28 -2.61 4.74
N PRO A 70 17.76 -2.54 3.48
CA PRO A 70 19.07 -2.02 3.19
C PRO A 70 19.32 -0.65 3.83
N PHE A 71 20.38 -0.53 4.63
CA PHE A 71 20.66 0.65 5.47
C PHE A 71 20.85 1.94 4.65
N HIS A 72 21.34 1.82 3.41
CA HIS A 72 21.62 2.96 2.52
C HIS A 72 20.37 3.56 1.86
N TYR A 73 19.20 2.95 2.05
CA TYR A 73 17.96 3.48 1.50
C TYR A 73 17.47 4.70 2.29
N SER A 74 16.96 5.70 1.57
CA SER A 74 16.22 6.81 2.18
C SER A 74 14.96 6.30 2.88
N LYS A 75 14.37 7.09 3.80
CA LYS A 75 13.10 6.73 4.46
C LYS A 75 12.01 6.34 3.46
N GLN A 76 11.86 7.11 2.38
CA GLN A 76 10.91 6.81 1.33
C GLN A 76 11.20 5.45 0.67
N GLN A 77 12.45 5.16 0.37
CA GLN A 77 12.85 3.88 -0.22
C GLN A 77 12.65 2.73 0.75
N LYS A 78 12.96 2.90 2.04
CA LYS A 78 12.72 1.89 3.08
C LYS A 78 11.22 1.54 3.19
N SER A 79 10.34 2.56 3.22
CA SER A 79 8.89 2.36 3.24
C SER A 79 8.40 1.57 2.01
N ARG A 80 8.87 1.93 0.79
CA ARG A 80 8.51 1.21 -0.44
C ARG A 80 9.10 -0.19 -0.49
N TYR A 81 10.30 -0.40 0.04
CA TYR A 81 10.92 -1.73 0.17
C TYR A 81 10.02 -2.66 0.98
N ILE A 82 9.59 -2.22 2.18
CA ILE A 82 8.69 -3.00 3.03
C ILE A 82 7.36 -3.25 2.32
N LYS A 83 6.74 -2.21 1.77
CA LYS A 83 5.45 -2.28 1.07
C LYS A 83 5.47 -3.27 -0.09
N THR A 84 6.48 -3.20 -0.95
CA THR A 84 6.58 -4.09 -2.12
C THR A 84 6.97 -5.52 -1.76
N SER A 85 7.47 -5.78 -0.54
CA SER A 85 7.82 -7.11 -0.03
C SER A 85 6.80 -7.69 0.96
N LEU A 86 5.62 -7.08 1.13
CA LEU A 86 4.63 -7.49 2.14
C LEU A 86 4.27 -8.97 2.08
N ARG A 87 4.10 -9.54 0.87
CA ARG A 87 3.68 -10.94 0.73
C ARG A 87 4.69 -11.93 1.30
N SER A 88 5.99 -11.60 1.33
CA SER A 88 7.01 -12.43 1.98
C SER A 88 7.06 -12.27 3.50
N GLN A 89 6.43 -11.23 4.06
CA GLN A 89 6.43 -10.91 5.49
C GLN A 89 5.14 -11.34 6.19
N VAL A 90 4.06 -11.50 5.46
CA VAL A 90 2.71 -11.71 6.00
C VAL A 90 2.12 -13.00 5.46
N ILE A 91 1.70 -13.89 6.36
CA ILE A 91 0.95 -15.11 6.03
C ILE A 91 -0.55 -14.81 6.11
N GLY A 92 -1.35 -15.41 5.23
CA GLY A 92 -2.81 -15.21 5.14
C GLY A 92 -3.18 -13.95 4.37
N ASP A 93 -4.48 -13.78 4.11
CA ASP A 93 -5.02 -12.65 3.37
C ASP A 93 -4.80 -11.33 4.13
N PHE A 94 -4.55 -10.24 3.40
CA PHE A 94 -4.39 -8.94 4.02
C PHE A 94 -4.97 -7.78 3.18
N LEU A 95 -5.32 -6.72 3.89
CA LEU A 95 -5.60 -5.39 3.35
C LEU A 95 -4.49 -4.45 3.83
N PHE A 96 -3.64 -4.01 2.92
CA PHE A 96 -2.66 -2.96 3.18
C PHE A 96 -3.34 -1.59 3.09
N ILE A 97 -3.02 -0.70 4.03
CA ILE A 97 -3.52 0.67 4.10
C ILE A 97 -2.35 1.61 4.36
N ASP A 98 -2.20 2.67 3.54
CA ASP A 98 -1.20 3.73 3.78
C ASP A 98 -1.54 4.53 5.06
N CYS A 99 -0.51 5.01 5.75
CA CYS A 99 -0.63 5.68 7.05
C CYS A 99 -1.41 7.01 7.03
N ASP A 100 -1.60 7.62 5.88
CA ASP A 100 -2.30 8.89 5.67
C ASP A 100 -3.79 8.71 5.29
N THR A 101 -4.36 7.55 5.58
CA THR A 101 -5.75 7.17 5.29
C THR A 101 -6.59 7.31 6.56
N ILE A 102 -7.86 7.72 6.44
CA ILE A 102 -8.84 7.71 7.53
C ILE A 102 -9.92 6.68 7.20
N ILE A 103 -10.19 5.79 8.15
CA ILE A 103 -11.23 4.77 8.05
C ILE A 103 -12.51 5.32 8.69
N ASN A 104 -13.63 5.32 7.96
CA ASN A 104 -14.90 5.86 8.39
C ASN A 104 -16.04 4.81 8.45
N GLU A 105 -15.74 3.54 8.14
CA GLU A 105 -16.72 2.45 8.14
C GLU A 105 -16.10 1.09 8.52
N GLU A 106 -16.97 0.08 8.69
CA GLU A 106 -16.54 -1.30 8.87
C GLU A 106 -15.91 -1.86 7.58
N LEU A 107 -14.79 -2.57 7.73
CA LEU A 107 -14.05 -3.15 6.60
C LEU A 107 -14.37 -4.65 6.37
N LYS A 108 -15.35 -5.23 7.06
CA LYS A 108 -15.63 -6.68 7.03
C LYS A 108 -15.96 -7.22 5.63
N ASP A 109 -16.52 -6.38 4.75
CA ASP A 109 -16.92 -6.79 3.40
C ASP A 109 -15.73 -7.13 2.51
N ILE A 110 -14.50 -6.76 2.92
CA ILE A 110 -13.27 -7.18 2.25
C ILE A 110 -13.10 -8.71 2.22
N ASP A 111 -13.62 -9.41 3.24
CA ASP A 111 -13.55 -10.87 3.33
C ASP A 111 -14.39 -11.58 2.23
N ASN A 112 -15.31 -10.87 1.57
CA ASN A 112 -16.21 -11.39 0.56
C ASN A 112 -15.65 -11.25 -0.87
N LEU A 113 -14.51 -10.61 -1.06
CA LEU A 113 -13.93 -10.42 -2.40
C LEU A 113 -13.52 -11.76 -3.01
N SER A 114 -13.90 -11.97 -4.26
CA SER A 114 -13.52 -13.17 -5.02
C SER A 114 -12.14 -13.07 -5.67
N CYS A 115 -11.67 -11.85 -5.97
CA CYS A 115 -10.40 -11.62 -6.61
C CYS A 115 -9.19 -11.81 -5.68
N GLU A 116 -8.02 -12.06 -6.24
CA GLU A 116 -6.78 -12.32 -5.49
C GLU A 116 -6.03 -11.05 -5.12
N ILE A 117 -6.04 -10.05 -6.00
CA ILE A 117 -5.49 -8.71 -5.76
C ILE A 117 -6.54 -7.69 -6.17
N ALA A 118 -6.76 -6.67 -5.35
CA ALA A 118 -7.67 -5.60 -5.68
C ALA A 118 -7.17 -4.24 -5.19
N ALA A 119 -7.42 -3.20 -5.99
CA ALA A 119 -7.04 -1.82 -5.70
C ALA A 119 -8.01 -0.83 -6.35
N VAL A 120 -8.03 0.39 -5.84
CA VAL A 120 -8.76 1.51 -6.46
C VAL A 120 -7.90 2.14 -7.55
N PRO A 121 -8.48 2.51 -8.71
CA PRO A 121 -7.77 3.28 -9.72
C PRO A 121 -7.22 4.60 -9.19
N ASP A 122 -6.01 4.93 -9.56
CA ASP A 122 -5.44 6.25 -9.24
C ASP A 122 -6.29 7.35 -9.87
N CYS A 123 -6.59 8.39 -9.11
CA CYS A 123 -7.51 9.47 -9.49
C CYS A 123 -8.98 9.03 -9.78
N HIS A 124 -9.37 7.80 -9.48
CA HIS A 124 -10.71 7.22 -9.77
C HIS A 124 -11.07 7.19 -11.27
N LEU A 125 -10.09 7.32 -12.16
CA LEU A 125 -10.28 7.47 -13.60
C LEU A 125 -9.45 6.45 -14.38
N SER A 126 -9.88 6.20 -15.63
CA SER A 126 -9.01 5.53 -16.59
C SER A 126 -7.83 6.43 -16.97
N ILE A 127 -6.75 5.82 -17.47
CA ILE A 127 -5.52 6.53 -17.86
C ILE A 127 -5.81 7.70 -18.83
N LYS A 128 -6.80 7.54 -19.71
CA LYS A 128 -7.23 8.57 -20.65
C LYS A 128 -7.56 9.92 -19.99
N TYR A 129 -8.22 9.87 -18.83
CA TYR A 129 -8.70 11.04 -18.10
C TYR A 129 -7.87 11.41 -16.88
N SER A 130 -6.85 10.60 -16.53
CA SER A 130 -5.97 10.85 -15.40
C SER A 130 -5.06 12.05 -15.67
N TRP A 131 -4.93 12.92 -14.67
CA TRP A 131 -3.92 14.00 -14.72
C TRP A 131 -2.49 13.45 -14.68
N MET A 132 -2.29 12.20 -14.23
CA MET A 132 -1.02 11.49 -14.26
C MET A 132 -0.66 10.92 -15.65
N LYS A 133 -1.51 11.03 -16.67
CA LYS A 133 -1.35 10.45 -18.01
C LYS A 133 0.06 10.66 -18.60
N THR A 134 0.58 11.88 -18.49
CA THR A 134 1.92 12.22 -19.01
C THR A 134 3.03 11.45 -18.29
N ASN A 135 2.93 11.35 -16.95
CA ASN A 135 3.90 10.60 -16.15
C ASN A 135 3.78 9.10 -16.42
N ILE A 136 2.56 8.57 -16.49
CA ILE A 136 2.29 7.17 -16.82
C ILE A 136 2.91 6.80 -18.17
N LYS A 137 2.72 7.64 -19.19
CA LYS A 137 3.33 7.46 -20.53
C LYS A 137 4.87 7.44 -20.44
N LYS A 138 5.46 8.35 -19.68
CA LYS A 138 6.92 8.39 -19.47
C LYS A 138 7.41 7.11 -18.77
N TRP A 139 6.77 6.69 -17.67
CA TRP A 139 7.16 5.49 -16.94
C TRP A 139 6.96 4.22 -17.75
N SER A 140 5.83 4.11 -18.49
CA SER A 140 5.59 2.95 -19.35
C SER A 140 6.65 2.80 -20.42
N SER A 141 7.10 3.92 -21.01
CA SER A 141 8.19 3.92 -22.00
C SER A 141 9.51 3.48 -21.40
N VAL A 142 9.87 4.01 -20.21
CA VAL A 142 11.15 3.69 -19.52
C VAL A 142 11.19 2.26 -19.00
N LEU A 143 10.05 1.77 -18.48
CA LEU A 143 9.95 0.46 -17.83
C LEU A 143 9.44 -0.63 -18.77
N GLY A 144 8.97 -0.26 -19.95
CA GLY A 144 8.60 -1.18 -21.02
C GLY A 144 7.32 -1.97 -20.74
N TRP A 145 6.27 -1.34 -20.17
CA TRP A 145 4.94 -1.98 -20.13
C TRP A 145 3.99 -1.34 -21.13
N LYS A 146 2.99 -2.14 -21.56
CA LYS A 146 1.95 -1.71 -22.48
C LYS A 146 0.64 -1.48 -21.73
N TYR A 147 -0.16 -0.52 -22.18
CA TYR A 147 -1.49 -0.24 -21.65
C TYR A 147 -2.38 0.35 -22.76
N SER A 148 -3.69 0.22 -22.58
CA SER A 148 -4.70 0.97 -23.33
C SER A 148 -5.06 2.25 -22.57
N GLU A 149 -5.47 3.30 -23.27
CA GLU A 149 -5.96 4.53 -22.61
C GLU A 149 -7.21 4.29 -21.74
N ASN A 150 -7.96 3.23 -22.00
CA ASN A 150 -9.13 2.85 -21.22
C ASN A 150 -8.77 1.98 -20.00
N ASP A 151 -7.53 1.53 -19.86
CA ASP A 151 -7.07 0.77 -18.70
C ASP A 151 -6.98 1.67 -17.46
N PHE A 152 -6.88 1.03 -16.30
CA PHE A 152 -6.67 1.70 -15.02
C PHE A 152 -5.19 1.64 -14.62
N TYR A 153 -4.72 2.74 -14.07
CA TYR A 153 -3.47 2.81 -13.31
C TYR A 153 -3.84 2.78 -11.84
N PHE A 154 -3.49 1.72 -11.13
CA PHE A 154 -3.96 1.50 -9.77
C PHE A 154 -3.16 2.28 -8.74
N ASN A 155 -3.85 2.84 -7.76
CA ASN A 155 -3.26 3.43 -6.57
C ASN A 155 -2.81 2.30 -5.63
N SER A 156 -1.63 2.44 -5.04
CA SER A 156 -1.06 1.43 -4.16
C SER A 156 -1.29 1.70 -2.66
N GLY A 157 -2.06 2.74 -2.32
CA GLY A 157 -2.31 3.15 -0.92
C GLY A 157 -3.27 2.23 -0.16
N VAL A 158 -4.18 1.54 -0.89
CA VAL A 158 -5.05 0.49 -0.36
C VAL A 158 -5.00 -0.70 -1.31
N LEU A 159 -4.52 -1.84 -0.80
CA LEU A 159 -4.34 -3.07 -1.58
C LEU A 159 -4.89 -4.28 -0.81
N PHE A 160 -5.92 -4.92 -1.35
CA PHE A 160 -6.34 -6.24 -0.88
C PHE A 160 -5.54 -7.32 -1.60
N VAL A 161 -5.08 -8.32 -0.85
CA VAL A 161 -4.23 -9.40 -1.36
C VAL A 161 -4.57 -10.70 -0.65
N LYS A 162 -4.97 -11.73 -1.40
CA LYS A 162 -5.11 -13.10 -0.90
C LYS A 162 -3.77 -13.79 -0.77
N ASP A 163 -3.74 -14.85 0.02
CA ASP A 163 -2.56 -15.70 0.19
C ASP A 163 -2.62 -16.86 -0.80
N THR A 164 -2.13 -16.64 -2.01
CA THR A 164 -2.09 -17.63 -3.11
C THR A 164 -0.73 -17.60 -3.80
N ASP A 165 -0.38 -18.67 -4.49
CA ASP A 165 0.90 -18.76 -5.24
C ASP A 165 1.02 -17.61 -6.27
N ASP A 166 -0.09 -17.25 -6.93
CA ASP A 166 -0.13 -16.15 -7.89
C ASP A 166 0.21 -14.81 -7.23
N THR A 167 -0.28 -14.55 -6.00
CA THR A 167 0.01 -13.30 -5.30
C THR A 167 1.43 -13.27 -4.75
N HIS A 168 2.00 -14.40 -4.36
CA HIS A 168 3.43 -14.51 -4.03
C HIS A 168 4.29 -14.16 -5.24
N GLN A 169 4.01 -14.76 -6.39
CA GLN A 169 4.73 -14.47 -7.64
C GLN A 169 4.56 -13.01 -8.07
N PHE A 170 3.36 -12.45 -7.93
CA PHE A 170 3.09 -11.04 -8.24
C PHE A 170 3.96 -10.10 -7.39
N TYR A 171 4.05 -10.33 -6.08
CA TYR A 171 4.86 -9.53 -5.18
C TYR A 171 6.36 -9.69 -5.43
N GLU A 172 6.84 -10.88 -5.79
CA GLU A 172 8.22 -11.11 -6.22
C GLU A 172 8.56 -10.26 -7.45
N TYR A 173 7.69 -10.25 -8.47
CA TYR A 173 7.88 -9.36 -9.63
C TYR A 173 7.84 -7.90 -9.24
N TRP A 174 6.83 -7.47 -8.49
CA TRP A 174 6.69 -6.08 -8.07
C TRP A 174 7.92 -5.59 -7.31
N HIS A 175 8.35 -6.34 -6.29
CA HIS A 175 9.52 -6.01 -5.48
C HIS A 175 10.81 -5.97 -6.33
N SER A 176 11.05 -6.99 -7.15
CA SER A 176 12.21 -7.06 -8.03
C SER A 176 12.26 -5.89 -9.02
N LEU A 177 11.12 -5.57 -9.65
CA LEU A 177 11.01 -4.45 -10.58
C LEU A 177 11.24 -3.12 -9.88
N TRP A 178 10.64 -2.91 -8.70
CA TRP A 178 10.83 -1.68 -7.94
C TRP A 178 12.31 -1.49 -7.57
N ARG A 179 12.99 -2.52 -7.08
CA ARG A 179 14.43 -2.45 -6.78
C ARG A 179 15.27 -2.06 -7.99
N LYS A 180 14.98 -2.61 -9.17
CA LYS A 180 15.64 -2.24 -10.43
C LYS A 180 15.36 -0.80 -10.83
N ASN A 181 14.15 -0.30 -10.54
CA ASN A 181 13.73 1.05 -10.89
C ASN A 181 14.35 2.12 -9.97
N VAL A 182 14.57 1.80 -8.70
CA VAL A 182 15.34 2.66 -7.77
C VAL A 182 16.73 2.96 -8.33
N LEU A 183 17.41 1.97 -8.92
CA LEU A 183 18.72 2.17 -9.56
C LEU A 183 18.68 3.11 -10.78
N LYS A 184 17.48 3.31 -11.36
CA LYS A 184 17.23 4.26 -12.46
C LYS A 184 16.68 5.61 -11.97
N GLY A 185 16.65 5.84 -10.65
CA GLY A 185 16.11 7.07 -10.04
C GLY A 185 14.59 7.13 -9.97
N ILE A 186 13.87 6.01 -10.21
CA ILE A 186 12.40 5.93 -10.07
C ILE A 186 12.07 5.28 -8.73
N ASN A 187 11.83 6.12 -7.72
CA ASN A 187 11.57 5.67 -6.35
C ASN A 187 10.10 5.30 -6.08
N TYR A 188 9.17 5.70 -6.96
CA TYR A 188 7.75 5.38 -6.82
C TYR A 188 7.49 3.89 -7.01
N ASP A 189 6.58 3.34 -6.23
CA ASP A 189 6.20 1.91 -6.25
C ASP A 189 5.13 1.61 -7.32
N GLN A 190 4.19 2.53 -7.59
CA GLN A 190 3.10 2.37 -8.55
C GLN A 190 3.55 2.05 -10.01
N PRO A 191 4.62 2.68 -10.58
CA PRO A 191 5.08 2.30 -11.91
C PRO A 191 5.52 0.84 -12.01
N SER A 192 6.12 0.32 -10.93
CA SER A 192 6.52 -1.09 -10.84
C SER A 192 5.33 -2.02 -10.62
N LEU A 193 4.31 -1.55 -9.88
CA LEU A 193 3.03 -2.24 -9.71
C LEU A 193 2.33 -2.43 -11.06
N ALA A 194 2.24 -1.36 -11.85
CA ALA A 194 1.64 -1.40 -13.19
C ALA A 194 2.37 -2.38 -14.12
N LYS A 195 3.71 -2.40 -14.07
CA LYS A 195 4.50 -3.36 -14.86
C LYS A 195 4.32 -4.81 -14.37
N ALA A 196 4.28 -5.03 -13.06
CA ALA A 196 4.00 -6.36 -12.50
C ALA A 196 2.60 -6.85 -12.91
N ASN A 197 1.60 -5.97 -12.85
CA ASN A 197 0.23 -6.28 -13.25
C ASN A 197 0.15 -6.68 -14.73
N GLU A 198 0.82 -5.96 -15.63
CA GLU A 198 0.88 -6.33 -17.08
C GLU A 198 1.55 -7.67 -17.26
N LEU A 199 2.68 -7.93 -16.60
CA LEU A 199 3.42 -9.20 -16.72
C LEU A 199 2.61 -10.42 -16.24
N MET A 200 1.75 -10.23 -15.25
CA MET A 200 0.90 -11.28 -14.67
C MET A 200 -0.48 -11.39 -15.36
N GLY A 201 -0.68 -10.70 -16.49
CA GLY A 201 -1.94 -10.75 -17.24
C GLY A 201 -3.08 -9.94 -16.62
N CYS A 202 -2.78 -8.79 -16.01
CA CYS A 202 -3.75 -7.84 -15.46
C CYS A 202 -4.60 -8.45 -14.31
N LYS A 203 -3.93 -8.98 -13.29
CA LYS A 203 -4.53 -9.65 -12.12
C LYS A 203 -5.23 -8.71 -11.14
N ILE A 204 -4.92 -7.41 -11.14
CA ILE A 204 -5.52 -6.46 -10.19
C ILE A 204 -6.96 -6.18 -10.60
N CYS A 205 -7.90 -6.55 -9.73
CA CYS A 205 -9.30 -6.20 -9.88
C CYS A 205 -9.55 -4.76 -9.39
N LYS A 206 -10.47 -4.07 -10.05
CA LYS A 206 -10.94 -2.76 -9.58
C LYS A 206 -11.78 -2.94 -8.30
N LEU A 207 -11.36 -2.29 -7.19
CA LEU A 207 -12.20 -2.05 -6.02
C LEU A 207 -13.16 -0.89 -6.30
N ASP A 208 -14.26 -0.87 -5.57
CA ASP A 208 -15.14 0.31 -5.50
C ASP A 208 -14.33 1.51 -5.00
N ASP A 209 -14.62 2.68 -5.52
CA ASP A 209 -13.86 3.90 -5.28
C ASP A 209 -13.91 4.36 -3.80
N ILE A 210 -14.93 3.93 -3.04
CA ILE A 210 -15.07 4.19 -1.59
C ILE A 210 -13.95 3.55 -0.75
N TRP A 211 -13.30 2.48 -1.25
CA TRP A 211 -12.21 1.82 -0.52
C TRP A 211 -10.92 2.66 -0.44
N ASN A 212 -10.80 3.67 -1.28
CA ASN A 212 -9.66 4.60 -1.25
C ASN A 212 -10.07 5.94 -1.88
N CYS A 213 -10.83 6.74 -1.14
CA CYS A 213 -11.29 8.07 -1.56
C CYS A 213 -10.11 9.04 -1.62
N GLN A 214 -9.50 9.18 -2.78
CA GLN A 214 -8.36 10.08 -3.01
C GLN A 214 -8.85 11.53 -3.10
N ILE A 215 -8.98 12.21 -1.95
CA ILE A 215 -9.63 13.53 -1.81
C ILE A 215 -9.06 14.55 -2.80
N ASN A 216 -7.75 14.56 -3.01
CA ASN A 216 -7.06 15.46 -3.94
C ASN A 216 -7.19 15.06 -5.43
N ALA A 217 -7.88 13.94 -5.71
CA ALA A 217 -7.94 13.34 -7.03
C ALA A 217 -9.33 12.76 -7.32
N ASN A 218 -10.35 13.62 -7.30
CA ASN A 218 -11.76 13.29 -7.58
C ASN A 218 -12.44 12.37 -6.55
N GLY A 219 -11.88 12.20 -5.36
CA GLY A 219 -12.46 11.35 -4.32
C GLY A 219 -13.58 11.98 -3.50
N LEU A 220 -13.76 13.32 -3.54
CA LEU A 220 -14.75 14.02 -2.74
C LEU A 220 -16.18 13.48 -2.86
N PRO A 221 -16.69 13.06 -4.04
CA PRO A 221 -18.04 12.50 -4.17
C PRO A 221 -18.26 11.20 -3.40
N PHE A 222 -17.22 10.51 -2.96
CA PHE A 222 -17.29 9.23 -2.25
C PHE A 222 -17.24 9.38 -0.72
N LEU A 223 -17.21 10.62 -0.21
CA LEU A 223 -17.19 10.91 1.24
C LEU A 223 -18.60 11.13 1.85
N SER A 224 -19.66 10.84 1.12
CA SER A 224 -21.04 11.04 1.56
C SER A 224 -21.57 9.92 2.42
#